data_93903dc500cd463c077783d68aadda8c
#
_entry.id   93903dc500cd463c077783d68aadda8c
#
_cell.length_a   1.000
_cell.length_b   1.000
_cell.length_c   1.000
_cell.angle_alpha   90.00
_cell.angle_beta   90.00
_cell.angle_gamma   90.00
#
_symmetry.space_group_name_H-M   'P 1'
#
loop_
_entity.id
_entity.type
_entity.pdbx_description
1 polymer ?
#
loop_
_entity_poly.entity_id
_entity_poly.type
_entity_poly.pdbx_seq_one_letter_code
_entity_poly.pdbx_strand_id
1 'polypeptide(L)'
;MNNLPKLIRRFTGILLLSFILLLLVNFVVLAFLMAWQSPSVASSPYNVAIQTGKAFQASENGYTLQEDISTQLKQQDVWAFVVDNDTLQIVWKTENLPDTIPTSYTLSDIADLSVGYLDGYPTYTGKTQNGIVILGYPKDSFWKHTRASWNYNFFAHLPQIIFIVLTVNIVVILLIYVIANVRFLKPVKPITKGIQDLSVGEPVHIPEKGLLSDISANINRTSDILQEQRQQLKKKETARANWIAGVSHDIRTPLSMVMGYAGQLKDDANLTDEECQKAEVIVKQSKRMQNLINDLNLASKLEYDMQPINSAKQNLIAIVRQVVVDFINMDIEDRYPIEWQTDEALTVCPINADKDLLKRAVSNLIQNSINHNEQGCKIYISVTADNDYCTVIVSDDGVGETDELIEKLNKTPHYMLCDKNTAEQRHGLGLLIVKQIVSAHGGAIVITSNSYGGFSVKFTLPKLK
;
A
#
# COMPACT_ATOMS: atom_id res chain seq x y z
N MET A 1 8.75 -2.71 -0.73
CA MET A 1 9.05 -3.04 0.68
C MET A 1 9.61 -1.90 1.56
N ASN A 2 9.67 -0.66 1.08
CA ASN A 2 10.35 0.43 1.83
C ASN A 2 9.45 1.32 2.71
N ASN A 3 8.18 0.99 2.91
CA ASN A 3 7.26 1.90 3.62
C ASN A 3 7.05 1.56 5.10
N LEU A 4 7.30 0.34 5.54
CA LEU A 4 7.15 -0.05 6.95
C LEU A 4 8.13 0.70 7.89
N PRO A 5 9.44 0.80 7.58
CA PRO A 5 10.36 1.60 8.38
C PRO A 5 10.00 3.09 8.40
N LYS A 6 9.44 3.62 7.31
CA LYS A 6 8.96 5.01 7.23
C LYS A 6 7.72 5.23 8.10
N LEU A 7 6.81 4.26 8.15
CA LEU A 7 5.59 4.31 8.99
C LEU A 7 5.98 4.26 10.48
N ILE A 8 6.88 3.35 10.85
CA ILE A 8 7.42 3.22 12.21
C ILE A 8 8.13 4.52 12.62
N ARG A 9 8.96 5.08 11.77
CA ARG A 9 9.68 6.34 12.03
C ARG A 9 8.73 7.53 12.18
N ARG A 10 7.62 7.59 11.41
CA ARG A 10 6.57 8.61 11.58
C ARG A 10 5.81 8.43 12.87
N PHE A 11 5.42 7.23 13.21
CA PHE A 11 4.68 6.94 14.45
C PHE A 11 5.51 7.24 15.70
N THR A 12 6.79 6.83 15.72
CA THR A 12 7.73 7.19 16.78
C THR A 12 8.00 8.69 16.84
N GLY A 13 8.10 9.36 15.70
CA GLY A 13 8.24 10.81 15.63
C GLY A 13 7.04 11.54 16.24
N ILE A 14 5.83 11.09 15.94
CA ILE A 14 4.59 11.67 16.51
C ILE A 14 4.51 11.43 18.02
N LEU A 15 4.83 10.23 18.51
CA LEU A 15 4.88 9.92 19.93
C LEU A 15 5.91 10.79 20.68
N LEU A 16 7.10 10.94 20.12
CA LEU A 16 8.15 11.76 20.71
C LEU A 16 7.77 13.25 20.70
N LEU A 17 7.18 13.73 19.61
CA LEU A 17 6.68 15.10 19.49
C LEU A 17 5.54 15.38 20.47
N SER A 18 4.60 14.45 20.62
CA SER A 18 3.48 14.59 21.58
C SER A 18 3.96 14.61 23.02
N PHE A 19 5.01 13.84 23.33
CA PHE A 19 5.63 13.84 24.66
C PHE A 19 6.35 15.17 24.95
N ILE A 20 7.15 15.67 24.00
CA ILE A 20 7.82 16.99 24.15
C ILE A 20 6.78 18.08 24.30
N LEU A 21 5.70 18.03 23.52
CA LEU A 21 4.60 18.99 23.62
C LEU A 21 3.92 18.95 25.01
N LEU A 22 3.67 17.74 25.54
CA LEU A 22 3.09 17.56 26.87
C LEU A 22 3.99 18.13 27.97
N LEU A 23 5.30 17.89 27.90
CA LEU A 23 6.27 18.48 28.82
C LEU A 23 6.28 20.00 28.74
N LEU A 24 6.24 20.55 27.53
CA LEU A 24 6.25 21.99 27.29
C LEU A 24 4.96 22.64 27.82
N VAL A 25 3.81 22.02 27.58
CA VAL A 25 2.51 22.47 28.12
C VAL A 25 2.53 22.43 29.63
N ASN A 26 2.99 21.34 30.27
CA ASN A 26 3.08 21.24 31.72
C ASN A 26 4.03 22.31 32.30
N PHE A 27 5.16 22.58 31.65
CA PHE A 27 6.08 23.63 32.06
C PHE A 27 5.46 25.02 31.94
N VAL A 28 4.76 25.31 30.83
CA VAL A 28 4.08 26.59 30.60
C VAL A 28 2.95 26.77 31.61
N VAL A 29 2.14 25.76 31.89
CA VAL A 29 1.07 25.80 32.87
C VAL A 29 1.62 26.07 34.28
N LEU A 30 2.70 25.36 34.64
CA LEU A 30 3.36 25.56 35.94
C LEU A 30 3.94 26.99 36.08
N ALA A 31 4.62 27.47 35.03
CA ALA A 31 5.17 28.84 35.02
C ALA A 31 4.05 29.88 35.08
N PHE A 32 2.95 29.67 34.37
CA PHE A 32 1.78 30.58 34.42
C PHE A 32 1.12 30.60 35.80
N LEU A 33 0.92 29.41 36.40
CA LEU A 33 0.38 29.33 37.76
C LEU A 33 1.27 30.01 38.79
N MET A 34 2.59 29.84 38.70
CA MET A 34 3.54 30.54 39.57
C MET A 34 3.52 32.04 39.34
N ALA A 35 3.45 32.50 38.09
CA ALA A 35 3.40 33.93 37.78
C ALA A 35 2.07 34.58 38.21
N TRP A 36 0.95 33.87 38.07
CA TRP A 36 -0.38 34.39 38.49
C TRP A 36 -0.51 34.55 39.99
N GLN A 37 0.10 33.65 40.78
CA GLN A 37 0.05 33.70 42.23
C GLN A 37 1.09 34.63 42.88
N SER A 38 2.06 35.14 42.10
CA SER A 38 3.06 36.07 42.63
C SER A 38 2.49 37.48 42.63
N PRO A 39 2.18 38.10 43.83
CA PRO A 39 1.85 39.50 43.90
C PRO A 39 2.98 40.33 43.28
N SER A 40 2.64 41.43 42.61
CA SER A 40 3.68 42.35 42.12
C SER A 40 4.56 42.77 43.28
N VAL A 41 5.88 42.84 43.09
CA VAL A 41 6.84 43.16 44.15
C VAL A 41 6.47 44.48 44.84
N ALA A 42 5.89 45.42 44.10
CA ALA A 42 5.43 46.72 44.63
C ALA A 42 4.21 46.60 45.54
N SER A 43 3.31 45.66 45.31
CA SER A 43 2.07 45.47 46.09
C SER A 43 2.15 44.37 47.15
N SER A 44 3.34 43.81 47.37
CA SER A 44 3.50 42.79 48.41
C SER A 44 3.25 43.40 49.79
N PRO A 45 2.51 42.72 50.70
CA PRO A 45 2.21 43.24 52.04
C PRO A 45 3.45 43.65 52.82
N TYR A 46 4.56 42.94 52.58
CA TYR A 46 5.84 43.28 53.19
C TYR A 46 6.39 44.63 52.72
N ASN A 47 6.34 44.92 51.42
CA ASN A 47 6.77 46.21 50.87
C ASN A 47 5.85 47.34 51.30
N VAL A 48 4.54 47.08 51.35
CA VAL A 48 3.57 48.03 51.90
C VAL A 48 3.89 48.38 53.36
N ALA A 49 4.20 47.40 54.19
CA ALA A 49 4.60 47.64 55.59
C ALA A 49 5.89 48.49 55.69
N ILE A 50 6.93 48.20 54.85
CA ILE A 50 8.14 49.02 54.81
C ILE A 50 7.84 50.45 54.36
N GLN A 51 7.02 50.62 53.32
CA GLN A 51 6.64 51.97 52.84
C GLN A 51 5.83 52.75 53.91
N THR A 52 4.89 52.07 54.51
CA THR A 52 4.10 52.65 55.62
C THR A 52 5.00 53.10 56.76
N GLY A 53 5.97 52.26 57.17
CA GLY A 53 6.95 52.60 58.19
C GLY A 53 7.78 53.85 57.85
N LYS A 54 8.16 54.03 56.60
CA LYS A 54 8.92 55.20 56.13
C LYS A 54 8.05 56.47 56.03
N ALA A 55 6.76 56.31 55.83
CA ALA A 55 5.80 57.41 55.65
C ALA A 55 5.32 58.02 57.00
N PHE A 56 5.72 57.42 58.13
CA PHE A 56 5.49 58.02 59.44
C PHE A 56 6.39 59.21 59.71
N GLN A 57 5.85 60.29 60.12
CA GLN A 57 6.59 61.44 60.59
C GLN A 57 6.32 61.65 62.12
N ALA A 58 7.43 61.81 62.91
CA ALA A 58 7.33 62.11 64.27
C ALA A 58 6.99 63.61 64.43
N SER A 59 5.94 63.93 65.18
CA SER A 59 5.50 65.27 65.51
C SER A 59 5.51 65.43 67.04
N GLU A 60 5.52 66.66 67.51
CA GLU A 60 5.51 66.98 68.99
C GLU A 60 4.28 66.38 69.72
N ASN A 61 3.20 66.03 69.00
CA ASN A 61 1.97 65.44 69.54
C ASN A 61 1.78 63.96 69.18
N GLY A 62 2.86 63.21 68.71
CA GLY A 62 2.75 61.83 68.39
C GLY A 62 3.17 61.54 66.92
N TYR A 63 2.69 60.40 66.38
CA TYR A 63 3.00 59.96 65.00
C TYR A 63 1.86 60.39 64.05
N THR A 64 2.24 60.92 62.85
CA THR A 64 1.29 61.21 61.78
C THR A 64 1.67 60.39 60.56
N LEU A 65 0.69 59.71 59.91
CA LEU A 65 0.86 58.98 58.69
C LEU A 65 0.47 59.84 57.52
N GLN A 66 1.24 59.78 56.39
CA GLN A 66 0.91 60.46 55.15
C GLN A 66 -0.47 60.02 54.62
N GLU A 67 -1.28 61.02 54.17
CA GLU A 67 -2.68 60.82 53.78
C GLU A 67 -2.88 59.81 52.68
N ASP A 68 -1.96 59.74 51.65
CA ASP A 68 -1.96 58.75 50.54
C ASP A 68 -1.90 57.32 51.05
N ILE A 69 -0.99 57.06 51.99
CA ILE A 69 -0.81 55.71 52.58
C ILE A 69 -2.01 55.38 53.53
N SER A 70 -2.49 56.36 54.31
CA SER A 70 -3.67 56.14 55.10
C SER A 70 -4.91 55.78 54.31
N THR A 71 -5.11 56.43 53.16
CA THR A 71 -6.18 56.13 52.24
C THR A 71 -6.03 54.75 51.62
N GLN A 72 -4.81 54.35 51.19
CA GLN A 72 -4.53 53.03 50.67
C GLN A 72 -4.82 51.92 51.70
N LEU A 73 -4.43 52.10 52.96
CA LEU A 73 -4.72 51.13 54.04
C LEU A 73 -6.18 50.92 54.23
N LYS A 74 -6.95 52.08 54.28
CA LYS A 74 -8.41 52.05 54.42
C LYS A 74 -9.10 51.34 53.25
N GLN A 75 -8.67 51.55 51.99
CA GLN A 75 -9.25 50.90 50.83
C GLN A 75 -9.02 49.37 50.81
N GLN A 76 -7.93 48.90 51.42
CA GLN A 76 -7.61 47.49 51.52
C GLN A 76 -8.09 46.81 52.79
N ASP A 77 -8.83 47.52 53.65
CA ASP A 77 -9.29 47.09 54.97
C ASP A 77 -8.15 46.61 55.87
N VAL A 78 -6.99 47.28 55.75
CA VAL A 78 -5.79 46.98 56.53
C VAL A 78 -5.76 47.85 57.75
N TRP A 79 -5.70 47.22 58.90
CA TRP A 79 -5.49 47.98 60.14
C TRP A 79 -3.99 48.08 60.47
N ALA A 80 -3.60 49.14 61.20
CA ALA A 80 -2.23 49.37 61.55
C ALA A 80 -2.07 49.97 62.97
N PHE A 81 -0.95 49.62 63.56
CA PHE A 81 -0.55 50.31 64.78
C PHE A 81 0.97 50.43 64.86
N VAL A 82 1.44 51.41 65.69
CA VAL A 82 2.88 51.62 65.92
C VAL A 82 3.17 51.32 67.36
N VAL A 83 4.20 50.44 67.57
CA VAL A 83 4.77 50.15 68.88
C VAL A 83 6.04 50.96 69.06
N ASP A 84 6.19 51.67 70.13
CA ASP A 84 7.39 52.41 70.48
C ASP A 84 8.51 51.46 70.97
N ASN A 85 9.76 51.73 70.62
CA ASN A 85 10.86 50.87 70.93
C ASN A 85 11.27 50.82 72.39
N ASP A 86 10.99 51.94 73.17
CA ASP A 86 11.45 52.04 74.54
C ASP A 86 10.36 51.57 75.49
N THR A 87 9.09 51.94 75.22
CA THR A 87 7.97 51.65 76.11
C THR A 87 7.22 50.37 75.80
N LEU A 88 7.43 49.83 74.53
CA LEU A 88 6.74 48.65 74.01
C LEU A 88 5.21 48.78 74.07
N GLN A 89 4.67 50.03 74.06
CA GLN A 89 3.22 50.31 74.04
C GLN A 89 2.83 50.88 72.68
N ILE A 90 1.52 50.71 72.31
CA ILE A 90 0.91 51.34 71.15
C ILE A 90 0.90 52.84 71.31
N VAL A 91 1.62 53.57 70.47
CA VAL A 91 1.68 55.03 70.43
C VAL A 91 0.83 55.65 69.30
N TRP A 92 0.40 54.87 68.33
CA TRP A 92 -0.49 55.29 67.27
C TRP A 92 -1.26 54.07 66.73
N LYS A 93 -2.51 54.23 66.31
CA LYS A 93 -3.37 53.19 65.76
C LYS A 93 -4.35 53.72 64.72
N THR A 94 -4.82 52.88 63.77
CA THR A 94 -5.93 53.16 62.88
C THR A 94 -7.28 52.97 63.56
N GLU A 95 -8.32 53.60 63.03
CA GLU A 95 -9.68 53.54 63.59
C GLU A 95 -10.30 52.14 63.54
N ASN A 96 -9.90 51.31 62.52
CA ASN A 96 -10.40 49.97 62.32
C ASN A 96 -9.57 48.87 63.03
N LEU A 97 -8.72 49.24 64.03
CA LEU A 97 -8.01 48.27 64.85
C LEU A 97 -8.98 47.42 65.65
N PRO A 98 -9.01 46.10 65.58
CA PRO A 98 -9.90 45.29 66.40
C PRO A 98 -9.64 45.41 67.91
N ASP A 99 -10.69 45.44 68.73
CA ASP A 99 -10.60 45.55 70.17
C ASP A 99 -9.89 44.34 70.83
N THR A 100 -9.76 43.25 70.14
CA THR A 100 -9.06 42.04 70.62
C THR A 100 -7.54 42.18 70.59
N ILE A 101 -7.00 43.24 70.01
CA ILE A 101 -5.57 43.47 69.87
C ILE A 101 -4.99 44.06 71.16
N PRO A 102 -3.94 43.41 71.72
CA PRO A 102 -3.33 43.96 72.98
C PRO A 102 -2.73 45.35 72.77
N THR A 103 -2.72 46.15 73.84
CA THR A 103 -2.18 47.52 73.80
C THR A 103 -0.70 47.60 74.23
N SER A 104 -0.14 46.56 74.84
CA SER A 104 1.25 46.43 75.24
C SER A 104 1.83 45.12 74.79
N TYR A 105 3.12 45.15 74.47
CA TYR A 105 3.83 44.00 73.87
C TYR A 105 5.13 43.75 74.67
N THR A 106 5.54 42.52 74.66
CA THR A 106 6.93 42.10 75.02
C THR A 106 7.82 42.03 73.81
N LEU A 107 9.11 41.98 73.99
CA LEU A 107 10.08 41.73 72.87
C LEU A 107 9.80 40.40 72.17
N SER A 108 9.34 39.42 72.90
CA SER A 108 8.97 38.11 72.30
C SER A 108 7.72 38.22 71.48
N ASP A 109 6.70 38.99 71.88
CA ASP A 109 5.51 39.21 71.09
C ASP A 109 5.81 39.95 69.77
N ILE A 110 6.69 40.97 69.83
CA ILE A 110 7.15 41.68 68.61
C ILE A 110 7.87 40.77 67.64
N ALA A 111 8.73 39.86 68.13
CA ALA A 111 9.41 38.89 67.27
C ALA A 111 8.41 37.93 66.59
N ASP A 112 7.39 37.48 67.30
CA ASP A 112 6.38 36.58 66.72
C ASP A 112 5.47 37.32 65.73
N LEU A 113 5.17 38.58 65.94
CA LEU A 113 4.34 39.47 65.05
C LEU A 113 5.01 39.64 63.68
N SER A 114 6.32 39.67 63.64
CA SER A 114 7.07 39.80 62.37
C SER A 114 6.94 38.58 61.47
N VAL A 115 6.71 37.38 62.03
CA VAL A 115 6.72 36.12 61.33
C VAL A 115 5.33 35.51 61.14
N GLY A 116 4.39 35.81 62.07
CA GLY A 116 3.14 35.07 62.19
C GLY A 116 1.85 35.87 61.96
N TYR A 117 0.88 35.53 62.78
CA TYR A 117 -0.47 36.08 62.81
C TYR A 117 -0.71 36.69 64.19
N LEU A 118 -1.52 37.77 64.27
CA LEU A 118 -2.03 38.31 65.48
C LEU A 118 -3.54 38.10 65.48
N ASP A 119 -4.05 37.35 66.43
CA ASP A 119 -5.48 37.00 66.51
C ASP A 119 -6.11 36.48 65.21
N GLY A 120 -5.29 35.69 64.46
CA GLY A 120 -5.70 35.12 63.14
C GLY A 120 -5.55 36.10 61.98
N TYR A 121 -5.17 37.35 62.20
CA TYR A 121 -4.83 38.27 61.10
C TYR A 121 -3.40 38.13 60.66
N PRO A 122 -3.11 38.01 59.38
CA PRO A 122 -1.74 37.97 58.86
C PRO A 122 -1.10 39.36 59.06
N THR A 123 0.00 39.42 59.83
CA THR A 123 0.67 40.67 60.16
C THR A 123 1.97 40.86 59.42
N TYR A 124 2.27 42.11 59.07
CA TYR A 124 3.53 42.50 58.44
C TYR A 124 4.10 43.72 59.18
N THR A 125 5.44 43.74 59.30
CA THR A 125 6.12 44.74 60.09
C THR A 125 6.96 45.67 59.25
N GLY A 126 6.95 46.97 59.57
CA GLY A 126 7.82 47.98 58.93
C GLY A 126 8.51 48.80 60.01
N LYS A 127 9.74 49.24 59.77
CA LYS A 127 10.51 50.07 60.70
C LYS A 127 10.11 51.52 60.53
N THR A 128 9.82 52.18 61.67
CA THR A 128 9.66 53.64 61.78
C THR A 128 10.88 54.27 62.41
N GLN A 129 10.91 55.60 62.65
CA GLN A 129 12.07 56.30 63.29
C GLN A 129 12.37 55.81 64.71
N ASN A 130 11.34 55.71 65.57
CA ASN A 130 11.47 55.27 66.96
C ASN A 130 10.58 54.06 67.30
N GLY A 131 10.17 53.26 66.36
CA GLY A 131 9.28 52.16 66.63
C GLY A 131 9.14 51.19 65.43
N ILE A 132 8.20 50.31 65.58
CA ILE A 132 7.79 49.38 64.56
C ILE A 132 6.32 49.53 64.19
N VAL A 133 5.99 49.68 62.94
CA VAL A 133 4.60 49.60 62.46
C VAL A 133 4.24 48.15 62.16
N ILE A 134 3.07 47.75 62.67
CA ILE A 134 2.46 46.45 62.36
C ILE A 134 1.21 46.71 61.50
N LEU A 135 1.17 46.08 60.35
CA LEU A 135 -0.01 46.05 59.50
C LEU A 135 -0.69 44.70 59.64
N GLY A 136 -2.00 44.68 59.86
CA GLY A 136 -2.80 43.49 59.89
C GLY A 136 -3.77 43.47 58.70
N TYR A 137 -3.73 42.45 57.92
CA TYR A 137 -4.59 42.24 56.77
C TYR A 137 -5.79 41.36 57.13
N PRO A 138 -6.92 41.41 56.42
CA PRO A 138 -8.08 40.55 56.69
C PRO A 138 -7.67 39.05 56.81
N LYS A 139 -8.38 38.33 57.74
CA LYS A 139 -8.00 36.96 58.15
C LYS A 139 -7.76 35.99 56.98
N ASP A 140 -8.51 36.09 55.89
CA ASP A 140 -8.44 35.19 54.75
C ASP A 140 -7.67 35.77 53.54
N SER A 141 -6.97 36.91 53.71
CA SER A 141 -6.31 37.61 52.61
C SER A 141 -4.94 36.98 52.23
N PHE A 142 -4.18 36.56 53.19
CA PHE A 142 -2.84 35.98 53.01
C PHE A 142 -2.60 34.77 53.90
N TRP A 143 -2.10 33.69 53.30
CA TRP A 143 -1.64 32.58 54.06
C TRP A 143 -0.13 32.73 54.33
N LYS A 144 0.25 32.97 55.60
CA LYS A 144 1.65 33.08 56.00
C LYS A 144 2.13 31.76 56.52
N HIS A 145 3.26 31.34 56.01
CA HIS A 145 3.93 30.12 56.48
C HIS A 145 4.82 30.48 57.69
N THR A 146 4.33 30.21 58.88
CA THR A 146 4.87 30.72 60.18
C THR A 146 6.17 30.10 60.61
N ARG A 147 6.85 29.29 59.98
CA ARG A 147 8.21 28.72 60.31
C ARG A 147 8.77 27.90 59.18
N ALA A 148 8.72 28.38 57.95
CA ALA A 148 9.31 27.68 56.82
C ALA A 148 10.83 27.88 56.83
N SER A 149 11.52 27.12 57.64
CA SER A 149 12.94 26.84 57.38
C SER A 149 13.03 25.61 56.53
N TRP A 150 13.33 25.80 55.31
CA TRP A 150 13.61 24.67 54.38
C TRP A 150 15.06 24.20 54.64
N ASN A 151 15.26 22.88 54.69
CA ASN A 151 16.59 22.33 54.83
C ASN A 151 17.45 22.76 53.62
N TYR A 152 18.56 23.46 53.89
CA TYR A 152 19.49 23.93 52.85
C TYR A 152 19.88 22.79 51.90
N ASN A 153 20.16 21.59 52.46
CA ASN A 153 20.52 20.41 51.66
C ASN A 153 19.40 20.02 50.66
N PHE A 154 18.12 20.25 50.98
CA PHE A 154 17.06 19.98 50.04
C PHE A 154 17.17 20.90 48.83
N PHE A 155 17.38 22.19 49.01
CA PHE A 155 17.55 23.12 47.90
C PHE A 155 18.86 22.94 47.16
N ALA A 156 19.96 22.63 47.85
CA ALA A 156 21.24 22.35 47.26
C ALA A 156 21.19 21.12 46.33
N HIS A 157 20.34 20.11 46.68
CA HIS A 157 20.17 18.89 45.85
C HIS A 157 18.99 18.95 44.88
N LEU A 158 18.23 20.05 44.89
CA LEU A 158 17.06 20.22 43.97
C LEU A 158 17.44 19.95 42.48
N PRO A 159 18.54 20.47 41.93
CA PRO A 159 18.96 20.17 40.57
C PRO A 159 19.20 18.67 40.32
N GLN A 160 19.76 17.97 41.29
CA GLN A 160 19.99 16.53 41.22
C GLN A 160 18.68 15.75 41.26
N ILE A 161 17.75 16.16 42.12
CA ILE A 161 16.39 15.57 42.20
C ILE A 161 15.68 15.73 40.86
N ILE A 162 15.70 16.94 40.27
CA ILE A 162 15.11 17.22 38.95
C ILE A 162 15.75 16.32 37.88
N PHE A 163 17.07 16.19 37.87
CA PHE A 163 17.77 15.35 36.94
C PHE A 163 17.41 13.86 37.06
N ILE A 164 17.29 13.36 38.33
CA ILE A 164 16.83 11.99 38.59
C ILE A 164 15.42 11.76 38.08
N VAL A 165 14.48 12.68 38.36
CA VAL A 165 13.11 12.59 37.90
C VAL A 165 13.04 12.59 36.36
N LEU A 166 13.79 13.45 35.68
CA LEU A 166 13.89 13.47 34.23
C LEU A 166 14.42 12.15 33.68
N THR A 167 15.49 11.63 34.29
CA THR A 167 16.11 10.35 33.87
C THR A 167 15.13 9.20 34.03
N VAL A 168 14.42 9.10 35.14
CA VAL A 168 13.39 8.08 35.38
C VAL A 168 12.27 8.17 34.34
N ASN A 169 11.80 9.38 34.02
CA ASN A 169 10.78 9.56 32.97
C ASN A 169 11.27 9.08 31.60
N ILE A 170 12.52 9.41 31.21
CA ILE A 170 13.11 8.93 29.96
C ILE A 170 13.18 7.40 29.92
N VAL A 171 13.61 6.76 31.03
CA VAL A 171 13.70 5.29 31.12
C VAL A 171 12.31 4.65 30.99
N VAL A 172 11.29 5.21 31.67
CA VAL A 172 9.91 4.70 31.58
C VAL A 172 9.39 4.80 30.14
N ILE A 173 9.65 5.91 29.44
CA ILE A 173 9.25 6.09 28.04
C ILE A 173 9.92 5.10 27.11
N LEU A 174 11.24 4.90 27.27
CA LEU A 174 11.99 3.89 26.53
C LEU A 174 11.41 2.50 26.75
N LEU A 175 11.07 2.17 27.99
CA LEU A 175 10.48 0.87 28.34
C LEU A 175 9.11 0.70 27.70
N ILE A 176 8.25 1.70 27.76
CA ILE A 176 6.94 1.70 27.06
C ILE A 176 7.14 1.56 25.55
N TYR A 177 8.10 2.27 24.97
CA TYR A 177 8.44 2.17 23.56
C TYR A 177 8.86 0.76 23.15
N VAL A 178 9.76 0.13 23.92
CA VAL A 178 10.22 -1.25 23.66
C VAL A 178 9.05 -2.23 23.73
N ILE A 179 8.21 -2.13 24.77
CA ILE A 179 7.03 -2.99 24.94
C ILE A 179 6.04 -2.79 23.77
N ALA A 180 5.78 -1.55 23.40
CA ALA A 180 4.90 -1.23 22.29
C ALA A 180 5.44 -1.77 20.96
N ASN A 181 6.75 -1.61 20.70
CA ASN A 181 7.38 -2.11 19.48
C ASN A 181 7.31 -3.63 19.38
N VAL A 182 7.62 -4.35 20.45
CA VAL A 182 7.58 -5.82 20.47
C VAL A 182 6.14 -6.35 20.36
N ARG A 183 5.21 -5.72 21.05
CA ARG A 183 3.84 -6.25 21.17
C ARG A 183 2.91 -5.88 20.01
N PHE A 184 3.11 -4.70 19.39
CA PHE A 184 2.26 -4.19 18.31
C PHE A 184 2.93 -4.20 16.94
N LEU A 185 4.21 -3.79 16.83
CA LEU A 185 4.86 -3.61 15.53
C LEU A 185 5.48 -4.89 14.98
N LYS A 186 6.07 -5.71 15.84
CA LYS A 186 6.70 -6.97 15.41
C LYS A 186 5.72 -7.93 14.72
N PRO A 187 4.47 -8.10 15.18
CA PRO A 187 3.48 -8.96 14.50
C PRO A 187 2.95 -8.42 13.16
N VAL A 188 3.10 -7.12 12.87
CA VAL A 188 2.62 -6.52 11.60
C VAL A 188 3.47 -6.97 10.41
N LYS A 189 4.76 -7.20 10.61
CA LYS A 189 5.69 -7.58 9.53
C LYS A 189 5.29 -8.90 8.81
N PRO A 190 4.99 -10.02 9.51
CA PRO A 190 4.53 -11.24 8.86
C PRO A 190 3.17 -11.06 8.17
N ILE A 191 2.28 -10.21 8.69
CA ILE A 191 0.98 -9.93 8.09
C ILE A 191 1.15 -9.23 6.74
N THR A 192 1.96 -8.17 6.68
CA THR A 192 2.23 -7.45 5.43
C THR A 192 2.92 -8.32 4.39
N LYS A 193 3.86 -9.17 4.83
CA LYS A 193 4.49 -10.16 3.94
C LYS A 193 3.45 -11.16 3.42
N GLY A 194 2.61 -11.72 4.30
CA GLY A 194 1.58 -12.67 3.90
C GLY A 194 0.58 -12.08 2.89
N ILE A 195 0.16 -10.82 3.05
CA ILE A 195 -0.70 -10.15 2.06
C ILE A 195 0.03 -10.01 0.71
N GLN A 196 1.33 -9.72 0.72
CA GLN A 196 2.13 -9.63 -0.50
C GLN A 196 2.29 -10.99 -1.19
N ASP A 197 2.57 -12.06 -0.43
CA ASP A 197 2.69 -13.41 -0.93
C ASP A 197 1.33 -13.90 -1.51
N LEU A 198 0.20 -13.58 -0.86
CA LEU A 198 -1.15 -13.81 -1.38
C LEU A 198 -1.40 -13.14 -2.72
N SER A 199 -0.92 -11.91 -2.92
CA SER A 199 -1.12 -11.17 -4.18
C SER A 199 -0.39 -11.80 -5.36
N VAL A 200 0.71 -12.51 -5.11
CA VAL A 200 1.47 -13.27 -6.11
C VAL A 200 0.91 -14.70 -6.25
N GLY A 201 -0.01 -15.07 -5.37
CA GLY A 201 -0.68 -16.35 -5.40
C GLY A 201 0.03 -17.48 -4.67
N GLU A 202 1.00 -17.17 -3.85
CA GLU A 202 1.66 -18.14 -2.99
C GLU A 202 0.80 -18.49 -1.78
N PRO A 203 0.86 -19.75 -1.29
CA PRO A 203 0.17 -20.15 -0.07
C PRO A 203 0.78 -19.43 1.14
N VAL A 204 -0.08 -18.91 2.01
CA VAL A 204 0.33 -18.15 3.19
C VAL A 204 -0.15 -18.84 4.45
N HIS A 205 0.78 -18.97 5.43
CA HIS A 205 0.45 -19.40 6.78
C HIS A 205 1.15 -18.50 7.78
N ILE A 206 0.36 -17.64 8.47
CA ILE A 206 0.84 -16.68 9.47
C ILE A 206 0.50 -17.25 10.85
N PRO A 207 1.42 -17.22 11.84
CA PRO A 207 1.12 -17.66 13.20
C PRO A 207 -0.03 -16.85 13.82
N GLU A 208 -1.06 -17.55 14.32
CA GLU A 208 -2.26 -16.97 14.93
C GLU A 208 -2.06 -16.73 16.43
N LYS A 209 -1.10 -15.81 16.75
CA LYS A 209 -0.75 -15.52 18.16
C LYS A 209 -0.78 -14.03 18.43
N GLY A 210 -1.24 -13.65 19.63
CA GLY A 210 -1.20 -12.26 20.11
C GLY A 210 -2.38 -11.42 19.66
N LEU A 211 -2.22 -10.09 19.73
CA LEU A 211 -3.29 -9.10 19.49
C LEU A 211 -3.84 -9.07 18.06
N LEU A 212 -3.07 -9.57 17.09
CA LEU A 212 -3.45 -9.58 15.68
C LEU A 212 -3.80 -10.99 15.20
N SER A 213 -4.06 -11.95 16.12
CA SER A 213 -4.42 -13.34 15.80
C SER A 213 -5.60 -13.45 14.85
N ASP A 214 -6.65 -12.64 15.05
CA ASP A 214 -7.85 -12.65 14.22
C ASP A 214 -7.57 -12.23 12.78
N ILE A 215 -6.68 -11.23 12.59
CA ILE A 215 -6.24 -10.81 11.26
C ILE A 215 -5.43 -11.91 10.59
N SER A 216 -4.51 -12.53 11.34
CA SER A 216 -3.71 -13.67 10.84
C SER A 216 -4.60 -14.84 10.44
N ALA A 217 -5.59 -15.20 11.28
CA ALA A 217 -6.55 -16.25 10.99
C ALA A 217 -7.39 -15.96 9.74
N ASN A 218 -7.86 -14.72 9.57
CA ASN A 218 -8.59 -14.31 8.37
C ASN A 218 -7.73 -14.39 7.10
N ILE A 219 -6.46 -14.00 7.16
CA ILE A 219 -5.53 -14.12 6.04
C ILE A 219 -5.26 -15.60 5.70
N ASN A 220 -5.01 -16.43 6.70
CA ASN A 220 -4.83 -17.87 6.52
C ASN A 220 -6.08 -18.50 5.88
N ARG A 221 -7.27 -18.20 6.39
CA ARG A 221 -8.53 -18.67 5.82
C ARG A 221 -8.73 -18.20 4.38
N THR A 222 -8.38 -16.96 4.07
CA THR A 222 -8.45 -16.44 2.70
C THR A 222 -7.46 -17.17 1.79
N SER A 223 -6.27 -17.48 2.28
CA SER A 223 -5.27 -18.29 1.57
C SER A 223 -5.81 -19.68 1.23
N ASP A 224 -6.41 -20.35 2.21
CA ASP A 224 -7.00 -21.69 2.01
C ASP A 224 -8.13 -21.67 0.98
N ILE A 225 -9.03 -20.68 1.06
CA ILE A 225 -10.14 -20.52 0.10
C ILE A 225 -9.60 -20.28 -1.32
N LEU A 226 -8.58 -19.42 -1.46
CA LEU A 226 -7.96 -19.15 -2.77
C LEU A 226 -7.28 -20.39 -3.34
N GLN A 227 -6.62 -21.18 -2.52
CA GLN A 227 -6.02 -22.44 -2.94
C GLN A 227 -7.09 -23.45 -3.37
N GLU A 228 -8.17 -23.58 -2.59
CA GLU A 228 -9.27 -24.47 -2.95
C GLU A 228 -9.93 -24.05 -4.26
N GLN A 229 -10.19 -22.75 -4.44
CA GLN A 229 -10.73 -22.21 -5.70
C GLN A 229 -9.83 -22.50 -6.89
N ARG A 230 -8.49 -22.32 -6.74
CA ARG A 230 -7.53 -22.68 -7.80
C ARG A 230 -7.54 -24.16 -8.14
N GLN A 231 -7.59 -25.01 -7.12
CA GLN A 231 -7.67 -26.45 -7.35
C GLN A 231 -8.97 -26.84 -8.08
N GLN A 232 -10.10 -26.24 -7.66
CA GLN A 232 -11.39 -26.48 -8.31
C GLN A 232 -11.38 -25.99 -9.77
N LEU A 233 -10.79 -24.81 -10.03
CA LEU A 233 -10.65 -24.28 -11.36
C LEU A 233 -9.82 -25.24 -12.24
N LYS A 234 -8.65 -25.65 -11.76
CA LYS A 234 -7.79 -26.60 -12.44
C LYS A 234 -8.47 -27.94 -12.72
N LYS A 235 -9.26 -28.45 -11.76
CA LYS A 235 -10.07 -29.67 -11.96
C LYS A 235 -11.12 -29.49 -13.06
N LYS A 236 -11.81 -28.35 -13.09
CA LYS A 236 -12.78 -28.02 -14.16
C LYS A 236 -12.14 -27.90 -15.52
N GLU A 237 -10.98 -27.24 -15.61
CA GLU A 237 -10.20 -27.13 -16.84
C GLU A 237 -9.76 -28.51 -17.36
N THR A 238 -9.19 -29.33 -16.48
CA THR A 238 -8.80 -30.72 -16.81
C THR A 238 -10.00 -31.54 -17.27
N ALA A 239 -11.13 -31.46 -16.56
CA ALA A 239 -12.33 -32.19 -16.93
C ALA A 239 -12.85 -31.74 -18.31
N ARG A 240 -12.81 -30.43 -18.61
CA ARG A 240 -13.22 -29.88 -19.93
C ARG A 240 -12.33 -30.37 -21.06
N ALA A 241 -11.01 -30.35 -20.85
CA ALA A 241 -10.06 -30.86 -21.86
C ALA A 241 -10.24 -32.36 -22.12
N ASN A 242 -10.43 -33.17 -21.07
CA ASN A 242 -10.69 -34.60 -21.16
C ASN A 242 -12.04 -34.88 -21.85
N TRP A 243 -13.08 -34.09 -21.57
CA TRP A 243 -14.36 -34.22 -22.25
C TRP A 243 -14.25 -33.93 -23.74
N ILE A 244 -13.55 -32.86 -24.16
CA ILE A 244 -13.29 -32.54 -25.59
C ILE A 244 -12.52 -33.69 -26.25
N ALA A 245 -11.50 -34.25 -25.57
CA ALA A 245 -10.73 -35.36 -26.09
C ALA A 245 -11.61 -36.62 -26.26
N GLY A 246 -12.47 -36.94 -25.31
CA GLY A 246 -13.43 -38.03 -25.40
C GLY A 246 -14.42 -37.87 -26.56
N VAL A 247 -15.08 -36.72 -26.63
CA VAL A 247 -16.01 -36.41 -27.76
C VAL A 247 -15.32 -36.46 -29.09
N SER A 248 -14.05 -35.97 -29.19
CA SER A 248 -13.25 -36.01 -30.39
C SER A 248 -12.97 -37.45 -30.86
N HIS A 249 -12.71 -38.34 -29.90
CA HIS A 249 -12.53 -39.78 -30.20
C HIS A 249 -13.82 -40.42 -30.69
N ASP A 250 -14.94 -40.16 -30.01
CA ASP A 250 -16.24 -40.77 -30.31
C ASP A 250 -16.83 -40.30 -31.65
N ILE A 251 -16.49 -39.10 -32.11
CA ILE A 251 -16.85 -38.60 -33.44
C ILE A 251 -15.92 -39.15 -34.52
N ARG A 252 -14.65 -39.34 -34.22
CA ARG A 252 -13.67 -39.83 -35.23
C ARG A 252 -14.04 -41.20 -35.78
N THR A 253 -14.56 -42.10 -34.92
CA THR A 253 -14.91 -43.48 -35.32
C THR A 253 -16.03 -43.50 -36.36
N PRO A 254 -17.23 -42.93 -36.19
CA PRO A 254 -18.30 -42.91 -37.19
C PRO A 254 -17.88 -42.13 -38.44
N LEU A 255 -17.10 -41.03 -38.28
CA LEU A 255 -16.62 -40.22 -39.39
C LEU A 255 -15.64 -41.03 -40.31
N SER A 256 -14.78 -41.86 -39.71
CA SER A 256 -13.90 -42.74 -40.48
C SER A 256 -14.68 -43.79 -41.25
N MET A 257 -15.80 -44.31 -40.71
CA MET A 257 -16.68 -45.24 -41.45
C MET A 257 -17.35 -44.56 -42.63
N VAL A 258 -17.92 -43.31 -42.41
CA VAL A 258 -18.52 -42.54 -43.49
C VAL A 258 -17.51 -42.25 -44.59
N MET A 259 -16.29 -41.87 -44.23
CA MET A 259 -15.21 -41.61 -45.18
C MET A 259 -14.81 -42.86 -45.95
N GLY A 260 -14.74 -44.03 -45.27
CA GLY A 260 -14.43 -45.31 -45.88
C GLY A 260 -15.46 -45.74 -46.90
N TYR A 261 -16.77 -45.68 -46.52
CA TYR A 261 -17.85 -46.04 -47.45
C TYR A 261 -17.94 -45.07 -48.63
N ALA A 262 -17.82 -43.77 -48.39
CA ALA A 262 -17.81 -42.79 -49.47
C ALA A 262 -16.59 -42.96 -50.40
N GLY A 263 -15.43 -43.34 -49.83
CA GLY A 263 -14.25 -43.70 -50.67
C GLY A 263 -14.48 -44.91 -51.58
N GLN A 264 -15.13 -45.94 -51.03
CA GLN A 264 -15.49 -47.11 -51.83
C GLN A 264 -16.47 -46.75 -52.94
N LEU A 265 -17.50 -45.91 -52.68
CA LEU A 265 -18.43 -45.44 -53.67
C LEU A 265 -17.78 -44.56 -54.75
N LYS A 266 -16.77 -43.75 -54.37
CA LYS A 266 -16.01 -42.94 -55.33
C LYS A 266 -15.28 -43.77 -56.36
N ASP A 267 -14.74 -44.91 -55.94
CA ASP A 267 -13.90 -45.79 -56.74
C ASP A 267 -14.69 -46.94 -57.43
N ASP A 268 -16.02 -46.98 -57.30
CA ASP A 268 -16.90 -48.00 -57.87
C ASP A 268 -17.17 -47.67 -59.33
N ALA A 269 -16.66 -48.57 -60.25
CA ALA A 269 -16.84 -48.42 -61.67
C ALA A 269 -18.30 -48.59 -62.21
N ASN A 270 -19.22 -49.05 -61.36
CA ASN A 270 -20.60 -49.25 -61.74
C ASN A 270 -21.47 -48.01 -61.46
N LEU A 271 -20.96 -46.95 -60.83
CA LEU A 271 -21.63 -45.73 -60.54
C LEU A 271 -21.46 -44.68 -61.64
N THR A 272 -22.44 -43.79 -61.75
CA THR A 272 -22.35 -42.68 -62.71
C THR A 272 -21.36 -41.61 -62.20
N ASP A 273 -20.85 -40.79 -63.12
CA ASP A 273 -19.89 -39.71 -62.81
C ASP A 273 -20.48 -38.74 -61.78
N GLU A 274 -21.79 -38.48 -61.80
CA GLU A 274 -22.46 -37.64 -60.83
C GLU A 274 -22.49 -38.26 -59.44
N GLU A 275 -22.69 -39.56 -59.31
CA GLU A 275 -22.65 -40.29 -58.03
C GLU A 275 -21.25 -40.36 -57.47
N CYS A 276 -20.25 -40.59 -58.32
CA CYS A 276 -18.82 -40.54 -57.93
C CYS A 276 -18.42 -39.14 -57.43
N GLN A 277 -18.85 -38.07 -58.10
CA GLN A 277 -18.65 -36.69 -57.64
C GLN A 277 -19.29 -36.43 -56.28
N LYS A 278 -20.55 -36.91 -56.06
CA LYS A 278 -21.18 -36.80 -54.72
C LYS A 278 -20.39 -37.53 -53.63
N ALA A 279 -19.92 -38.73 -53.94
CA ALA A 279 -19.07 -39.51 -53.03
C ALA A 279 -17.76 -38.77 -52.73
N GLU A 280 -17.13 -38.16 -53.70
CA GLU A 280 -15.93 -37.34 -53.52
C GLU A 280 -16.18 -36.13 -52.59
N VAL A 281 -17.28 -35.44 -52.78
CA VAL A 281 -17.69 -34.34 -51.89
C VAL A 281 -17.85 -34.83 -50.44
N ILE A 282 -18.45 -36.01 -50.23
CA ILE A 282 -18.61 -36.61 -48.90
C ILE A 282 -17.26 -36.89 -48.28
N VAL A 283 -16.30 -37.51 -49.01
CA VAL A 283 -14.94 -37.76 -48.58
C VAL A 283 -14.25 -36.44 -48.17
N LYS A 284 -14.33 -35.43 -49.04
CA LYS A 284 -13.71 -34.10 -48.80
C LYS A 284 -14.27 -33.43 -47.55
N GLN A 285 -15.59 -33.44 -47.36
CA GLN A 285 -16.23 -32.85 -46.17
C GLN A 285 -15.91 -33.64 -44.89
N SER A 286 -15.88 -34.99 -44.99
CA SER A 286 -15.51 -35.84 -43.88
C SER A 286 -14.06 -35.61 -43.45
N LYS A 287 -13.13 -35.43 -44.38
CA LYS A 287 -11.74 -35.06 -44.09
C LYS A 287 -11.63 -33.69 -43.41
N ARG A 288 -12.44 -32.72 -43.89
CA ARG A 288 -12.50 -31.40 -43.30
C ARG A 288 -13.02 -31.47 -41.82
N MET A 289 -14.07 -32.25 -41.54
CA MET A 289 -14.58 -32.48 -40.18
C MET A 289 -13.53 -33.13 -39.29
N GLN A 290 -12.78 -34.14 -39.81
CA GLN A 290 -11.68 -34.80 -39.09
C GLN A 290 -10.59 -33.78 -38.67
N ASN A 291 -10.20 -32.89 -39.58
CA ASN A 291 -9.21 -31.85 -39.31
C ASN A 291 -9.72 -30.87 -38.24
N LEU A 292 -10.97 -30.41 -38.32
CA LEU A 292 -11.58 -29.52 -37.32
C LEU A 292 -11.61 -30.14 -35.91
N ILE A 293 -11.95 -31.43 -35.80
CA ILE A 293 -11.96 -32.15 -34.52
C ILE A 293 -10.53 -32.27 -33.96
N ASN A 294 -9.53 -32.56 -34.81
CA ASN A 294 -8.14 -32.60 -34.40
C ASN A 294 -7.64 -31.23 -33.96
N ASP A 295 -8.06 -30.16 -34.63
CA ASP A 295 -7.76 -28.77 -34.29
C ASP A 295 -8.38 -28.36 -32.95
N LEU A 296 -9.65 -28.69 -32.72
CA LEU A 296 -10.32 -28.43 -31.46
C LEU A 296 -9.64 -29.14 -30.27
N ASN A 297 -9.27 -30.41 -30.48
CA ASN A 297 -8.60 -31.18 -29.45
C ASN A 297 -7.19 -30.61 -29.14
N LEU A 298 -6.45 -30.19 -30.15
CA LEU A 298 -5.13 -29.58 -29.96
C LEU A 298 -5.28 -28.20 -29.26
N ALA A 299 -6.20 -27.35 -29.73
CA ALA A 299 -6.45 -26.05 -29.15
C ALA A 299 -6.82 -26.18 -27.66
N SER A 300 -7.72 -27.11 -27.32
CA SER A 300 -8.09 -27.39 -25.93
C SER A 300 -6.89 -27.85 -25.08
N LYS A 301 -6.06 -28.76 -25.59
CA LYS A 301 -4.89 -29.24 -24.85
C LYS A 301 -3.84 -28.15 -24.64
N LEU A 302 -3.63 -27.29 -25.63
CA LEU A 302 -2.70 -26.14 -25.52
C LEU A 302 -3.23 -25.08 -24.57
N GLU A 303 -4.55 -24.79 -24.57
CA GLU A 303 -5.18 -23.82 -23.70
C GLU A 303 -5.03 -24.15 -22.21
N TYR A 304 -5.04 -25.45 -21.88
CA TYR A 304 -4.98 -25.93 -20.50
C TYR A 304 -3.61 -26.52 -20.11
N ASP A 305 -2.55 -26.21 -20.85
CA ASP A 305 -1.20 -26.71 -20.61
C ASP A 305 -1.10 -28.27 -20.55
N MET A 306 -2.03 -28.96 -21.21
CA MET A 306 -2.10 -30.42 -21.23
C MET A 306 -1.37 -31.07 -22.45
N GLN A 307 -0.94 -30.26 -23.41
CA GLN A 307 -0.16 -30.72 -24.55
C GLN A 307 1.32 -30.81 -24.14
N PRO A 308 1.92 -32.01 -24.11
CA PRO A 308 3.34 -32.10 -23.90
C PRO A 308 4.09 -31.46 -25.08
N ILE A 309 5.02 -30.58 -24.80
CA ILE A 309 5.85 -29.89 -25.80
C ILE A 309 7.20 -30.55 -25.82
N ASN A 310 7.51 -31.22 -26.95
CA ASN A 310 8.80 -31.88 -27.16
C ASN A 310 9.81 -30.86 -27.70
N SER A 311 10.23 -29.93 -26.85
CA SER A 311 11.18 -28.88 -27.22
C SER A 311 12.57 -29.45 -27.46
N ALA A 312 13.14 -29.19 -28.65
CA ALA A 312 14.49 -29.53 -29.03
C ALA A 312 15.15 -28.37 -29.80
N LYS A 313 16.46 -28.36 -29.86
CA LYS A 313 17.18 -27.39 -30.67
C LYS A 313 16.86 -27.60 -32.16
N GLN A 314 16.26 -26.61 -32.79
CA GLN A 314 15.78 -26.62 -34.16
C GLN A 314 16.30 -25.41 -34.94
N ASN A 315 16.34 -25.52 -36.26
CA ASN A 315 16.53 -24.39 -37.16
C ASN A 315 15.17 -23.95 -37.72
N LEU A 316 14.68 -22.77 -37.32
CA LEU A 316 13.37 -22.26 -37.72
C LEU A 316 13.26 -22.14 -39.26
N ILE A 317 14.31 -21.68 -39.92
CA ILE A 317 14.33 -21.55 -41.41
C ILE A 317 14.08 -22.89 -42.06
N ALA A 318 14.74 -23.95 -41.58
CA ALA A 318 14.57 -25.30 -42.13
C ALA A 318 13.13 -25.83 -41.92
N ILE A 319 12.51 -25.53 -40.76
CA ILE A 319 11.13 -25.92 -40.49
C ILE A 319 10.17 -25.22 -41.47
N VAL A 320 10.28 -23.87 -41.56
CA VAL A 320 9.38 -23.07 -42.42
C VAL A 320 9.58 -23.44 -43.89
N ARG A 321 10.84 -23.58 -44.34
CA ARG A 321 11.15 -24.00 -45.71
C ARG A 321 10.57 -25.39 -46.05
N GLN A 322 10.61 -26.33 -45.09
CA GLN A 322 10.02 -27.67 -45.29
C GLN A 322 8.50 -27.57 -45.51
N VAL A 323 7.80 -26.72 -44.74
CA VAL A 323 6.36 -26.50 -44.92
C VAL A 323 6.06 -25.88 -46.28
N VAL A 324 6.82 -24.89 -46.70
CA VAL A 324 6.66 -24.26 -48.03
C VAL A 324 6.83 -25.30 -49.15
N VAL A 325 7.87 -26.15 -49.08
CA VAL A 325 8.09 -27.22 -50.05
C VAL A 325 6.95 -28.24 -50.03
N ASP A 326 6.47 -28.61 -48.85
CA ASP A 326 5.35 -29.54 -48.71
C ASP A 326 4.07 -28.96 -49.40
N PHE A 327 3.80 -27.69 -49.29
CA PHE A 327 2.68 -27.01 -49.98
C PHE A 327 2.89 -26.91 -51.49
N ILE A 328 4.07 -26.57 -51.97
CA ILE A 328 4.38 -26.52 -53.43
C ILE A 328 4.22 -27.90 -54.07
N ASN A 329 4.57 -28.97 -53.35
CA ASN A 329 4.46 -30.34 -53.86
C ASN A 329 3.02 -30.91 -53.79
N MET A 330 2.07 -30.25 -53.09
CA MET A 330 0.68 -30.67 -52.99
C MET A 330 -0.18 -30.33 -54.23
N ASP A 331 0.43 -29.88 -55.32
CA ASP A 331 -0.25 -29.52 -56.58
C ASP A 331 -1.37 -28.48 -56.32
N ILE A 332 -1.05 -27.49 -55.48
CA ILE A 332 -1.95 -26.39 -55.20
C ILE A 332 -2.13 -25.63 -56.52
N GLU A 333 -3.39 -25.36 -56.86
CA GLU A 333 -3.76 -24.64 -58.09
C GLU A 333 -2.86 -23.42 -58.32
N ASP A 334 -2.46 -23.15 -59.54
CA ASP A 334 -1.59 -22.03 -59.97
C ASP A 334 -2.08 -20.67 -59.47
N ARG A 335 -3.29 -20.62 -58.86
CA ARG A 335 -3.90 -19.45 -58.27
C ARG A 335 -3.29 -19.01 -56.93
N TYR A 336 -2.45 -19.85 -56.28
CA TYR A 336 -1.84 -19.57 -54.98
C TYR A 336 -0.30 -19.71 -55.02
N PRO A 337 0.40 -18.86 -55.79
CA PRO A 337 1.85 -18.91 -55.82
C PRO A 337 2.45 -18.49 -54.47
N ILE A 338 3.41 -19.28 -53.97
CA ILE A 338 4.14 -19.04 -52.75
C ILE A 338 5.51 -18.46 -53.07
N GLU A 339 5.81 -17.27 -52.54
CA GLU A 339 7.09 -16.61 -52.68
C GLU A 339 7.89 -16.64 -51.38
N TRP A 340 9.09 -17.17 -51.45
CA TRP A 340 10.04 -17.18 -50.34
C TRP A 340 10.91 -15.92 -50.36
N GLN A 341 10.75 -15.05 -49.32
CA GLN A 341 11.42 -13.72 -49.23
C GLN A 341 12.50 -13.66 -48.15
N THR A 342 13.01 -14.79 -47.66
CA THR A 342 14.06 -14.80 -46.64
C THR A 342 15.42 -14.51 -47.29
N ASP A 343 16.24 -13.68 -46.64
CA ASP A 343 17.59 -13.36 -47.07
C ASP A 343 18.43 -14.66 -47.23
N GLU A 344 19.08 -14.84 -48.40
CA GLU A 344 19.90 -16.01 -48.66
C GLU A 344 21.11 -16.14 -47.72
N ALA A 345 21.59 -15.00 -47.18
CA ALA A 345 22.67 -14.99 -46.20
C ALA A 345 22.23 -15.56 -44.83
N LEU A 346 20.93 -15.55 -44.52
CA LEU A 346 20.38 -16.08 -43.28
C LEU A 346 20.10 -17.57 -43.41
N THR A 347 21.08 -18.42 -43.13
CA THR A 347 20.96 -19.88 -43.25
C THR A 347 20.52 -20.58 -42.00
N VAL A 348 20.72 -19.99 -40.80
CA VAL A 348 20.44 -20.60 -39.50
C VAL A 348 19.77 -19.63 -38.56
N CYS A 349 18.62 -20.04 -37.99
CA CYS A 349 17.90 -19.34 -36.93
C CYS A 349 17.59 -20.36 -35.82
N PRO A 350 18.50 -20.52 -34.83
CA PRO A 350 18.38 -21.57 -33.83
C PRO A 350 17.34 -21.18 -32.76
N ILE A 351 16.40 -22.08 -32.47
CA ILE A 351 15.37 -21.96 -31.49
C ILE A 351 15.24 -23.24 -30.65
N ASN A 352 14.64 -23.16 -29.49
CA ASN A 352 14.21 -24.33 -28.72
C ASN A 352 12.71 -24.54 -28.89
N ALA A 353 12.30 -25.53 -29.68
CA ALA A 353 10.90 -25.66 -30.04
C ALA A 353 10.50 -27.11 -30.41
N ASP A 354 9.19 -27.35 -30.38
CA ASP A 354 8.58 -28.56 -30.96
C ASP A 354 8.37 -28.36 -32.46
N LYS A 355 9.10 -29.17 -33.24
CA LYS A 355 9.10 -29.09 -34.70
C LYS A 355 7.71 -29.28 -35.30
N ASP A 356 6.93 -30.24 -34.79
CA ASP A 356 5.63 -30.60 -35.38
C ASP A 356 4.58 -29.56 -35.08
N LEU A 357 4.59 -28.99 -33.90
CA LEU A 357 3.73 -27.89 -33.55
C LEU A 357 4.03 -26.65 -34.40
N LEU A 358 5.31 -26.30 -34.58
CA LEU A 358 5.67 -25.15 -35.43
C LEU A 358 5.31 -25.38 -36.90
N LYS A 359 5.54 -26.59 -37.46
CA LYS A 359 5.07 -26.94 -38.81
C LYS A 359 3.55 -26.69 -38.92
N ARG A 360 2.78 -27.12 -37.92
CA ARG A 360 1.32 -26.91 -37.89
C ARG A 360 0.96 -25.45 -37.84
N ALA A 361 1.67 -24.63 -37.05
CA ALA A 361 1.42 -23.18 -36.97
C ALA A 361 1.63 -22.53 -38.36
N VAL A 362 2.74 -22.80 -39.04
CA VAL A 362 3.02 -22.24 -40.36
C VAL A 362 2.03 -22.76 -41.40
N SER A 363 1.71 -24.06 -41.37
CA SER A 363 0.70 -24.65 -42.28
C SER A 363 -0.68 -24.01 -42.09
N ASN A 364 -1.08 -23.75 -40.86
CA ASN A 364 -2.36 -23.07 -40.60
C ASN A 364 -2.40 -21.65 -41.17
N LEU A 365 -1.29 -20.91 -41.11
CA LEU A 365 -1.22 -19.55 -41.70
C LEU A 365 -1.32 -19.62 -43.24
N ILE A 366 -0.60 -20.51 -43.91
CA ILE A 366 -0.70 -20.67 -45.35
C ILE A 366 -2.10 -21.12 -45.75
N GLN A 367 -2.68 -22.10 -45.04
CA GLN A 367 -4.04 -22.57 -45.31
C GLN A 367 -5.09 -21.49 -45.09
N ASN A 368 -4.91 -20.57 -44.13
CA ASN A 368 -5.79 -19.43 -43.96
C ASN A 368 -5.76 -18.51 -45.17
N SER A 369 -4.57 -18.18 -45.70
CA SER A 369 -4.48 -17.36 -46.92
C SER A 369 -5.19 -17.99 -48.08
N ILE A 370 -5.07 -19.33 -48.27
CA ILE A 370 -5.79 -20.06 -49.31
C ILE A 370 -7.31 -20.06 -49.11
N ASN A 371 -7.75 -20.33 -47.89
CA ASN A 371 -9.18 -20.49 -47.59
C ASN A 371 -9.97 -19.16 -47.64
N HIS A 372 -9.30 -18.04 -47.39
CA HIS A 372 -9.95 -16.73 -47.37
C HIS A 372 -9.90 -16.03 -48.73
N ASN A 373 -9.13 -16.50 -49.68
CA ASN A 373 -8.95 -15.90 -51.00
C ASN A 373 -9.40 -16.86 -52.11
N GLU A 374 -10.69 -17.12 -52.26
CA GLU A 374 -11.26 -18.07 -53.25
C GLU A 374 -10.89 -17.74 -54.72
N GLN A 375 -10.63 -16.47 -55.01
CA GLN A 375 -10.19 -16.01 -56.34
C GLN A 375 -8.71 -16.22 -56.62
N GLY A 376 -7.93 -16.64 -55.61
CA GLY A 376 -6.49 -16.75 -55.64
C GLY A 376 -5.80 -15.54 -54.93
N CYS A 377 -4.62 -15.77 -54.48
CA CYS A 377 -3.75 -14.75 -53.90
C CYS A 377 -2.29 -15.22 -53.94
N LYS A 378 -1.37 -14.30 -53.95
CA LYS A 378 0.05 -14.59 -53.80
C LYS A 378 0.41 -14.59 -52.32
N ILE A 379 1.10 -15.63 -51.85
CA ILE A 379 1.47 -15.82 -50.46
C ILE A 379 2.96 -15.54 -50.30
N TYR A 380 3.33 -14.64 -49.42
CA TYR A 380 4.70 -14.24 -49.12
C TYR A 380 5.11 -14.78 -47.77
N ILE A 381 6.26 -15.48 -47.73
CA ILE A 381 6.76 -16.07 -46.51
C ILE A 381 8.21 -15.61 -46.30
N SER A 382 8.49 -15.05 -45.14
CA SER A 382 9.84 -14.63 -44.79
C SER A 382 10.20 -15.03 -43.35
N VAL A 383 11.50 -15.31 -43.15
CA VAL A 383 12.08 -15.53 -41.84
C VAL A 383 13.21 -14.52 -41.65
N THR A 384 13.18 -13.79 -40.57
CA THR A 384 14.23 -12.84 -40.19
C THR A 384 14.72 -13.15 -38.76
N ALA A 385 15.94 -12.76 -38.45
CA ALA A 385 16.51 -12.94 -37.11
C ALA A 385 17.17 -11.64 -36.64
N ASP A 386 16.95 -11.28 -35.41
CA ASP A 386 17.73 -10.29 -34.73
C ASP A 386 18.60 -10.91 -33.63
N ASN A 387 19.10 -10.13 -32.66
CA ASN A 387 19.98 -10.62 -31.60
C ASN A 387 19.28 -11.58 -30.64
N ASP A 388 18.00 -11.36 -30.36
CA ASP A 388 17.26 -12.06 -29.30
C ASP A 388 16.09 -12.90 -29.83
N TYR A 389 15.59 -12.62 -31.05
CA TYR A 389 14.39 -13.25 -31.60
C TYR A 389 14.58 -13.72 -33.03
N CYS A 390 13.89 -14.81 -33.37
CA CYS A 390 13.62 -15.24 -34.71
C CYS A 390 12.18 -14.91 -35.08
N THR A 391 11.95 -14.29 -36.24
CA THR A 391 10.63 -13.80 -36.66
C THR A 391 10.21 -14.51 -37.96
N VAL A 392 8.97 -14.99 -37.98
CA VAL A 392 8.32 -15.52 -39.20
C VAL A 392 7.20 -14.58 -39.58
N ILE A 393 7.11 -14.23 -40.87
CA ILE A 393 6.02 -13.45 -41.43
C ILE A 393 5.39 -14.28 -42.55
N VAL A 394 4.06 -14.46 -42.48
CA VAL A 394 3.24 -15.02 -43.54
C VAL A 394 2.22 -13.98 -43.92
N SER A 395 2.20 -13.53 -45.16
CA SER A 395 1.30 -12.52 -45.67
C SER A 395 0.76 -12.89 -47.05
N ASP A 396 -0.38 -12.36 -47.42
CA ASP A 396 -1.01 -12.50 -48.71
C ASP A 396 -1.40 -11.12 -49.30
N ASP A 397 -1.59 -11.06 -50.62
CA ASP A 397 -2.12 -9.90 -51.33
C ASP A 397 -3.63 -10.01 -51.63
N GLY A 398 -4.34 -10.82 -50.85
CA GLY A 398 -5.75 -11.12 -51.03
C GLY A 398 -6.69 -10.02 -50.50
N VAL A 399 -7.92 -10.43 -50.12
CA VAL A 399 -9.00 -9.52 -49.76
C VAL A 399 -8.71 -8.71 -48.49
N GLY A 400 -7.80 -9.20 -47.62
CA GLY A 400 -7.48 -8.55 -46.34
C GLY A 400 -8.64 -8.56 -45.36
N GLU A 401 -8.49 -7.77 -44.28
CA GLU A 401 -9.49 -7.62 -43.22
C GLU A 401 -9.59 -6.17 -42.75
N THR A 402 -10.69 -5.83 -42.13
CA THR A 402 -10.91 -4.48 -41.60
C THR A 402 -10.01 -4.20 -40.40
N ASP A 403 -9.58 -2.95 -40.21
CA ASP A 403 -8.73 -2.54 -39.07
C ASP A 403 -9.40 -2.85 -37.72
N GLU A 404 -10.73 -2.71 -37.63
CA GLU A 404 -11.50 -3.06 -36.42
C GLU A 404 -11.40 -4.55 -36.08
N LEU A 405 -11.46 -5.43 -37.07
CA LEU A 405 -11.34 -6.88 -36.88
C LEU A 405 -9.90 -7.26 -36.53
N ILE A 406 -8.92 -6.65 -37.17
CA ILE A 406 -7.50 -6.84 -36.86
C ILE A 406 -7.19 -6.43 -35.42
N GLU A 407 -7.69 -5.28 -34.96
CA GLU A 407 -7.55 -4.84 -33.58
C GLU A 407 -8.23 -5.82 -32.60
N LYS A 408 -9.44 -6.27 -32.92
CA LYS A 408 -10.17 -7.26 -32.14
C LYS A 408 -9.40 -8.59 -32.09
N LEU A 409 -8.88 -9.09 -33.23
CA LEU A 409 -8.07 -10.29 -33.30
C LEU A 409 -6.79 -10.19 -32.45
N ASN A 410 -6.15 -9.03 -32.38
CA ASN A 410 -4.96 -8.84 -31.55
C ASN A 410 -5.26 -8.76 -30.04
N LYS A 411 -6.35 -8.11 -29.63
CA LYS A 411 -6.67 -7.82 -28.22
C LYS A 411 -7.49 -8.90 -27.52
N THR A 412 -8.37 -9.59 -28.25
CA THR A 412 -9.36 -10.48 -27.63
C THR A 412 -8.89 -11.94 -27.70
N PRO A 413 -8.99 -12.72 -26.61
CA PRO A 413 -8.87 -14.16 -26.68
C PRO A 413 -9.90 -14.71 -27.68
N HIS A 414 -9.48 -15.58 -28.57
CA HIS A 414 -10.26 -16.01 -29.76
C HIS A 414 -11.58 -16.70 -29.45
N TYR A 415 -11.73 -17.33 -28.26
CA TYR A 415 -12.98 -17.97 -27.82
C TYR A 415 -14.10 -16.98 -27.50
N MET A 416 -13.83 -15.67 -27.39
CA MET A 416 -14.83 -14.62 -27.18
C MET A 416 -15.36 -14.01 -28.49
N LEU A 417 -14.81 -14.40 -29.63
CA LEU A 417 -15.21 -13.88 -30.93
C LEU A 417 -16.42 -14.60 -31.55
N CYS A 418 -16.97 -15.62 -30.88
CA CYS A 418 -18.18 -16.32 -31.30
C CYS A 418 -19.43 -15.46 -31.02
N ASP A 419 -19.57 -14.30 -31.65
CA ASP A 419 -20.78 -13.52 -31.63
C ASP A 419 -21.73 -13.92 -32.77
N LYS A 420 -22.98 -13.94 -32.46
CA LYS A 420 -24.23 -14.46 -32.97
C LYS A 420 -24.57 -14.28 -34.45
N ASN A 421 -23.66 -13.95 -35.36
CA ASN A 421 -23.96 -13.80 -36.79
C ASN A 421 -23.25 -14.84 -37.64
N THR A 422 -24.02 -15.76 -38.16
CA THR A 422 -23.65 -16.99 -38.85
C THR A 422 -22.97 -16.82 -40.20
N ALA A 423 -22.70 -15.63 -40.69
CA ALA A 423 -22.04 -15.37 -41.99
C ALA A 423 -20.55 -15.05 -41.87
N GLU A 424 -20.04 -14.64 -40.69
CA GLU A 424 -18.64 -14.22 -40.47
C GLU A 424 -17.77 -15.27 -39.74
N GLN A 425 -18.27 -16.48 -39.52
CA GLN A 425 -17.57 -17.57 -38.83
C GLN A 425 -16.37 -18.19 -39.61
N ARG A 426 -15.80 -17.46 -40.57
CA ARG A 426 -14.69 -17.99 -41.40
C ARG A 426 -13.29 -17.95 -40.70
N HIS A 427 -13.14 -17.23 -39.60
CA HIS A 427 -11.87 -17.19 -38.85
C HIS A 427 -11.86 -18.32 -37.83
N GLY A 428 -11.54 -19.51 -38.34
CA GLY A 428 -11.60 -20.74 -37.59
C GLY A 428 -10.49 -20.92 -36.57
N LEU A 429 -10.51 -22.09 -35.96
CA LEU A 429 -9.56 -22.57 -34.95
C LEU A 429 -8.08 -22.42 -35.34
N GLY A 430 -7.77 -22.29 -36.68
CA GLY A 430 -6.42 -22.21 -37.18
C GLY A 430 -5.56 -21.09 -36.56
N LEU A 431 -6.09 -19.87 -36.53
CA LEU A 431 -5.35 -18.72 -35.96
C LEU A 431 -5.24 -18.82 -34.43
N LEU A 432 -6.27 -19.37 -33.72
CA LEU A 432 -6.21 -19.68 -32.31
C LEU A 432 -5.06 -20.68 -32.02
N ILE A 433 -4.96 -21.75 -32.80
CA ILE A 433 -3.89 -22.74 -32.66
C ILE A 433 -2.52 -22.10 -32.86
N VAL A 434 -2.36 -21.24 -33.87
CA VAL A 434 -1.11 -20.49 -34.05
C VAL A 434 -0.74 -19.67 -32.84
N LYS A 435 -1.69 -18.90 -32.30
CA LYS A 435 -1.47 -18.09 -31.07
C LYS A 435 -1.02 -18.97 -29.90
N GLN A 436 -1.71 -20.07 -29.66
CA GLN A 436 -1.42 -20.97 -28.57
C GLN A 436 -0.04 -21.68 -28.75
N ILE A 437 0.28 -22.12 -29.96
CA ILE A 437 1.59 -22.73 -30.26
C ILE A 437 2.71 -21.70 -30.01
N VAL A 438 2.57 -20.49 -30.54
CA VAL A 438 3.56 -19.42 -30.37
C VAL A 438 3.73 -19.05 -28.90
N SER A 439 2.64 -18.91 -28.19
CA SER A 439 2.65 -18.63 -26.72
C SER A 439 3.32 -19.75 -25.92
N ALA A 440 3.02 -21.00 -26.24
CA ALA A 440 3.62 -22.18 -25.60
C ALA A 440 5.14 -22.29 -25.81
N HIS A 441 5.66 -21.62 -26.85
CA HIS A 441 7.09 -21.50 -27.11
C HIS A 441 7.71 -20.18 -26.62
N GLY A 442 6.98 -19.40 -25.79
CA GLY A 442 7.44 -18.13 -25.24
C GLY A 442 7.55 -17.01 -26.28
N GLY A 443 6.86 -17.15 -27.41
CA GLY A 443 6.82 -16.17 -28.47
C GLY A 443 5.65 -15.18 -28.37
N ALA A 444 5.63 -14.24 -29.32
CA ALA A 444 4.55 -13.28 -29.50
C ALA A 444 4.04 -13.27 -30.93
N ILE A 445 2.76 -12.94 -31.13
CA ILE A 445 2.13 -12.89 -32.46
C ILE A 445 1.44 -11.52 -32.63
N VAL A 446 1.57 -10.97 -33.84
CA VAL A 446 0.95 -9.71 -34.24
C VAL A 446 0.30 -9.89 -35.59
N ILE A 447 -0.92 -9.46 -35.76
CA ILE A 447 -1.71 -9.48 -36.97
C ILE A 447 -1.82 -8.05 -37.50
N THR A 448 -1.56 -7.86 -38.79
CA THR A 448 -1.63 -6.55 -39.46
C THR A 448 -2.23 -6.69 -40.87
N SER A 449 -2.73 -5.59 -41.41
CA SER A 449 -2.87 -5.46 -42.86
C SER A 449 -1.50 -5.17 -43.47
N ASN A 450 -1.26 -5.67 -44.68
CA ASN A 450 -0.02 -5.35 -45.43
C ASN A 450 -0.21 -4.16 -46.37
N SER A 451 0.88 -3.69 -46.97
CA SER A 451 0.88 -2.56 -47.89
C SER A 451 0.15 -2.84 -49.23
N TYR A 452 -0.19 -4.07 -49.49
CA TYR A 452 -0.93 -4.52 -50.71
C TYR A 452 -2.43 -4.71 -50.43
N GLY A 453 -2.91 -4.42 -49.22
CA GLY A 453 -4.30 -4.54 -48.80
C GLY A 453 -4.66 -5.93 -48.27
N GLY A 454 -3.76 -6.90 -48.28
CA GLY A 454 -3.97 -8.25 -47.80
C GLY A 454 -3.71 -8.44 -46.30
N PHE A 455 -3.77 -9.68 -45.84
CA PHE A 455 -3.61 -10.10 -44.45
C PHE A 455 -2.17 -10.49 -44.12
N SER A 456 -1.67 -10.10 -42.97
CA SER A 456 -0.29 -10.42 -42.56
C SER A 456 -0.24 -10.86 -41.09
N VAL A 457 0.39 -12.01 -40.86
CA VAL A 457 0.65 -12.53 -39.51
C VAL A 457 2.15 -12.62 -39.28
N LYS A 458 2.60 -11.93 -38.26
CA LYS A 458 3.99 -11.95 -37.79
C LYS A 458 4.04 -12.63 -36.42
N PHE A 459 4.89 -13.63 -36.26
CA PHE A 459 5.19 -14.18 -34.95
C PHE A 459 6.69 -14.25 -34.68
N THR A 460 7.05 -14.09 -33.41
CA THR A 460 8.43 -14.07 -32.92
C THR A 460 8.67 -15.22 -31.95
N LEU A 461 9.82 -15.83 -31.99
CA LEU A 461 10.24 -16.86 -31.05
C LEU A 461 11.62 -16.51 -30.46
N PRO A 462 11.88 -16.81 -29.15
CA PRO A 462 13.19 -16.60 -28.57
C PRO A 462 14.29 -17.35 -29.29
N LYS A 463 15.37 -16.64 -29.67
CA LYS A 463 16.54 -17.23 -30.32
C LYS A 463 17.40 -17.94 -29.28
N LEU A 464 17.87 -19.11 -29.61
CA LEU A 464 18.82 -19.84 -28.79
C LEU A 464 20.20 -19.17 -28.91
N LYS A 465 20.79 -18.81 -27.78
CA LYS A 465 22.14 -18.23 -27.73
C LYS A 465 23.20 -19.26 -27.94
#